data_c6a8cfd2954c955a1f4a285737f38f14
#
_entry.id   c6a8cfd2954c955a1f4a285737f38f14
#
_cell.length_a   1.000
_cell.length_b   1.000
_cell.length_c   1.000
_cell.angle_alpha   90.00
_cell.angle_beta   90.00
_cell.angle_gamma   90.00
#
_symmetry.space_group_name_H-M   'P 1'
#
loop_
_entity.id
_entity.type
_entity.pdbx_description
1 polymer ?
#
loop_
_entity_poly.entity_id
_entity_poly.type
_entity_poly.pdbx_seq_one_letter_code
_entity_poly.pdbx_strand_id
1 'polypeptide(L)' 'MTHSFNTSVLQSSRHFSQNFYQVEIQDYNDEYITFEVQASNFQSANNKATRMAAEQGIDIYNMNVYKI' A
#
# COMPACT_ATOMS: atom_id res chain seq x y z
N MET A 1 -24.05 1.47 -11.36
CA MET A 1 -24.06 1.13 -11.31
C MET A 1 -23.53 1.08 -11.24
N THR A 2 -23.47 0.93 -11.34
CA THR A 2 -23.28 0.59 -11.35
C THR A 2 -22.59 0.39 -11.49
N HIS A 3 -22.64 0.33 -11.73
CA HIS A 3 -22.38 -0.15 -11.94
C HIS A 3 -21.69 -0.46 -11.92
N SER A 4 -21.72 -0.55 -12.13
CA SER A 4 -21.42 -1.19 -12.16
C SER A 4 -20.73 -1.37 -12.17
N PHE A 5 -20.76 -1.35 -12.39
CA PHE A 5 -20.56 -1.91 -12.42
C PHE A 5 -20.00 -2.16 -12.26
N ASN A 6 -20.05 -2.24 -12.45
CA ASN A 6 -19.80 -2.89 -12.31
C ASN A 6 -19.15 -3.25 -12.15
N THR A 7 -19.23 -3.33 -12.31
CA THR A 7 -18.88 -4.02 -12.16
C THR A 7 -18.15 -4.37 -12.05
N SER A 8 -18.28 -4.43 -12.21
CA SER A 8 -17.83 -5.11 -12.04
C SER A 8 -17.04 -5.39 -12.00
N VAL A 9 -17.17 -5.38 -12.18
CA VAL A 9 -16.64 -5.98 -12.07
C VAL A 9 -15.94 -6.25 -12.00
N LEU A 10 -16.04 -6.20 -12.14
CA LEU A 10 -15.59 -6.73 -11.99
C LEU A 10 -14.87 -7.10 -11.82
N GLN A 11 -14.89 -7.16 -11.88
CA GLN A 11 -14.36 -7.72 -11.62
C GLN A 11 -13.50 -8.12 -11.53
N SER A 12 -13.42 -8.24 -11.74
CA SER A 12 -12.74 -8.81 -11.62
C SER A 12 -11.84 -9.14 -11.51
N SER A 13 -11.74 -8.59 -11.34
CA SER A 13 -10.63 -9.13 -11.12
C SER A 13 -10.25 -10.16 -10.29
N ARG A 14 -10.64 -10.92 -10.13
CA ARG A 14 -10.38 -12.05 -9.37
C ARG A 14 -9.25 -12.90 -9.82
N HIS A 15 -8.67 -12.56 -10.87
CA HIS A 15 -7.47 -13.23 -11.34
C HIS A 15 -6.25 -12.84 -10.58
N PHE A 16 -6.34 -11.76 -9.87
CA PHE A 16 -5.23 -11.32 -9.07
C PHE A 16 -5.58 -11.46 -7.63
N SER A 17 -4.63 -11.89 -6.85
CA SER A 17 -4.75 -11.82 -5.42
C SER A 17 -4.16 -10.51 -4.98
N GLN A 18 -5.01 -9.61 -4.53
CA GLN A 18 -4.56 -8.37 -3.94
C GLN A 18 -4.62 -8.53 -2.44
N ASN A 19 -3.51 -8.29 -1.79
CA ASN A 19 -3.40 -8.36 -0.35
C ASN A 19 -3.29 -6.97 0.22
N PHE A 20 -3.63 -6.85 1.49
CA PHE A 20 -3.46 -5.58 2.20
C PHE A 20 -2.24 -5.68 3.09
N TYR A 21 -1.46 -4.62 3.10
CA TYR A 21 -0.25 -4.55 3.90
C TYR A 21 -0.30 -3.29 4.73
N GLN A 22 0.13 -3.40 5.97
CA GLN A 22 0.29 -2.24 6.83
C GLN A 22 1.73 -1.77 6.75
N VAL A 23 1.91 -0.47 6.56
CA VAL A 23 3.22 0.13 6.43
C VAL A 23 3.44 1.04 7.63
N GLU A 24 4.59 0.89 8.28
CA GLU A 24 5.00 1.74 9.39
C GLU A 24 6.33 2.38 9.03
N ILE A 25 6.35 3.69 9.02
CA ILE A 25 7.56 4.43 8.68
C ILE A 25 7.97 5.27 9.87
N GLN A 26 9.25 5.20 10.21
CA GLN A 26 9.88 6.11 11.15
C GLN A 26 10.75 7.06 10.35
N ASP A 27 10.55 8.36 10.51
CA ASP A 27 11.38 9.33 9.83
C ASP A 27 12.58 9.74 10.72
N TYR A 28 13.39 10.67 10.22
CA TYR A 28 14.58 11.08 10.93
C TYR A 28 14.29 11.99 12.14
N ASN A 29 13.04 12.41 12.28
CA ASN A 29 12.60 13.21 13.42
C ASN A 29 11.92 12.37 14.49
N ASP A 30 12.03 11.05 14.40
CA ASP A 30 11.39 10.09 15.29
C ASP A 30 9.87 10.14 15.25
N GLU A 31 9.32 10.60 14.13
CA GLU A 31 7.88 10.55 13.92
C GLU A 31 7.51 9.27 13.24
N TYR A 32 6.34 8.73 13.58
CA TYR A 32 5.87 7.47 13.02
C TYR A 32 4.64 7.72 12.18
N ILE A 33 4.65 7.17 11.00
CA ILE A 33 3.56 7.30 10.05
C ILE A 33 3.10 5.90 9.68
N THR A 34 1.80 5.67 9.74
CA THR A 34 1.22 4.35 9.46
C THR A 34 0.15 4.50 8.41
N PHE A 35 0.17 3.62 7.41
CA PHE A 35 -0.87 3.60 6.39
C PHE A 35 -0.93 2.20 5.78
N GLU A 36 -1.96 1.96 4.97
CA GLU A 36 -2.15 0.67 4.31
C GLU A 36 -1.95 0.81 2.82
N VAL A 37 -1.39 -0.23 2.21
CA VAL A 37 -1.30 -0.32 0.76
C VAL A 37 -1.87 -1.67 0.32
N GLN A 38 -2.40 -1.68 -0.89
CA GLN A 38 -2.89 -2.89 -1.52
C GLN A 38 -1.89 -3.28 -2.60
N ALA A 39 -1.47 -4.54 -2.58
CA ALA A 39 -0.46 -5.01 -3.52
C ALA A 39 -0.57 -6.51 -3.69
N SER A 40 -0.03 -7.03 -4.78
CA SER A 40 -0.10 -8.46 -5.07
C SER A 40 0.92 -9.27 -4.28
N ASN A 41 2.00 -8.64 -3.85
CA ASN A 41 3.02 -9.32 -3.06
C ASN A 41 3.76 -8.30 -2.20
N PHE A 42 4.63 -8.82 -1.35
CA PHE A 42 5.36 -8.03 -0.38
C PHE A 42 6.27 -6.99 -1.04
N GLN A 43 6.99 -7.40 -2.08
CA GLN A 43 7.90 -6.48 -2.75
C GLN A 43 7.15 -5.32 -3.40
N SER A 44 6.02 -5.62 -4.02
CA SER A 44 5.18 -4.60 -4.63
C SER A 44 4.65 -3.62 -3.58
N ALA A 45 4.25 -4.14 -2.41
CA ALA A 45 3.80 -3.30 -1.31
C ALA A 45 4.91 -2.38 -0.84
N ASN A 46 6.12 -2.91 -0.72
CA ASN A 46 7.27 -2.15 -0.29
C ASN A 46 7.59 -1.02 -1.28
N ASN A 47 7.54 -1.31 -2.56
CA ASN A 47 7.79 -0.32 -3.61
C ASN A 47 6.73 0.79 -3.59
N LYS A 48 5.47 0.41 -3.42
CA LYS A 48 4.39 1.39 -3.33
C LYS A 48 4.57 2.30 -2.12
N ALA A 49 4.91 1.72 -0.98
CA ALA A 49 5.10 2.47 0.25
C ALA A 49 6.23 3.48 0.10
N THR A 50 7.34 3.05 -0.50
CA THR A 50 8.49 3.92 -0.71
C THR A 50 8.12 5.09 -1.61
N ARG A 51 7.37 4.82 -2.68
CA ARG A 51 6.94 5.88 -3.58
C ARG A 51 6.00 6.86 -2.90
N MET A 52 5.06 6.35 -2.12
CA MET A 52 4.11 7.21 -1.42
C MET A 52 4.83 8.10 -0.42
N ALA A 53 5.82 7.56 0.28
CA ALA A 53 6.61 8.36 1.22
C ALA A 53 7.36 9.47 0.48
N ALA A 54 7.96 9.14 -0.66
CA ALA A 54 8.69 10.14 -1.45
C ALA A 54 7.77 11.24 -1.92
N GLU A 55 6.56 10.90 -2.35
CA GLU A 55 5.59 11.88 -2.81
C GLU A 55 5.16 12.83 -1.71
N GLN A 56 5.20 12.38 -0.49
CA GLN A 56 4.82 13.19 0.66
C GLN A 56 6.00 13.89 1.33
N GLY A 57 7.17 13.72 0.77
CA GLY A 57 8.37 14.35 1.32
C GLY A 57 8.84 13.73 2.62
N ILE A 58 8.55 12.46 2.84
CA ILE A 58 8.95 11.77 4.05
C ILE A 58 10.33 11.15 3.83
N ASP A 59 11.28 11.48 4.70
CA ASP A 59 12.59 10.85 4.68
C ASP A 59 12.55 9.62 5.56
N ILE A 60 12.67 8.46 4.95
CA ILE A 60 12.54 7.19 5.65
C ILE A 60 13.82 6.87 6.40
N TYR A 61 13.72 6.77 7.71
CA TYR A 61 14.79 6.24 8.54
C TYR A 61 14.65 4.73 8.67
N ASN A 62 13.43 4.25 8.90
CA ASN A 62 13.13 2.84 9.03
C ASN A 62 11.72 2.59 8.51
N MET A 63 11.50 1.45 7.87
CA MET A 63 10.19 1.11 7.36
C MET A 63 9.93 -0.37 7.55
N ASN A 64 8.75 -0.69 8.06
CA ASN A 64 8.29 -2.05 8.22
C ASN A 64 7.01 -2.24 7.44
N VAL A 65 6.88 -3.39 6.79
CA VAL A 65 5.70 -3.72 6.00
C VAL A 65 5.20 -5.08 6.47
N TYR A 66 3.93 -5.13 6.83
CA TYR A 66 3.32 -6.36 7.33
C TYR A 66 2.11 -6.71 6.49
N LYS A 67 1.97 -7.98 6.20
CA LYS A 67 0.75 -8.44 5.56
C LYS A 67 -0.35 -8.52 6.62
N ILE A 68 -1.48 -7.93 6.29
CA ILE A 68 -2.64 -7.94 7.18
C ILE A 68 -3.48 -9.19 6.95
#